data_3ad16606e10d541ca7b4dd7fa332c67f
#
_entry.id   3ad16606e10d541ca7b4dd7fa332c67f
#
_cell.length_a   1.000
_cell.length_b   1.000
_cell.length_c   1.000
_cell.angle_alpha   90.00
_cell.angle_beta   90.00
_cell.angle_gamma   90.00
#
_symmetry.space_group_name_H-M   'P 1'
#
loop_
_entity.id
_entity.type
_entity.pdbx_description
1 polymer ?
#
loop_
_entity_poly.entity_id
_entity_poly.type
_entity_poly.pdbx_seq_one_letter_code
_entity_poly.pdbx_strand_id
1 'polypeptide(L)'
;MKKFIMAAVAAATLLIGNTPVFAGAELGVDAFSRHVWRGQAGPSAISVQPTLDLVTVDTNIGATSVGIWGQIPITGDDTEYDITLSQEINDYGSVNITSYYYDGPFLESDSHDIEVGVAGSVGGVDLFVGRFVSGDAVKDDTYIELGYELDGYNLHVGAGDGGYTADGDSFQLVNVGVSVATESGYGASFIYNPDSETPYLVVSKSW
;
A
#
# COMPACT_ATOMS: atom_id res chain seq x y z
N MET A 1 8.91 -20.67 -7.02
CA MET A 1 8.15 -19.46 -7.14
C MET A 1 7.62 -19.09 -8.53
N LYS A 2 8.26 -19.39 -9.65
CA LYS A 2 7.53 -19.38 -10.95
C LYS A 2 6.14 -20.04 -10.86
N LYS A 3 5.97 -20.96 -9.91
CA LYS A 3 4.69 -21.61 -9.58
C LYS A 3 3.74 -20.74 -8.73
N PHE A 4 4.23 -19.73 -7.96
CA PHE A 4 3.36 -18.89 -7.12
C PHE A 4 2.78 -17.70 -7.89
N ILE A 5 3.61 -17.01 -8.68
CA ILE A 5 3.13 -15.92 -9.55
C ILE A 5 2.20 -16.48 -10.63
N MET A 6 2.54 -17.62 -11.25
CA MET A 6 1.62 -18.35 -12.14
C MET A 6 0.39 -18.89 -11.41
N ALA A 7 0.48 -19.22 -10.12
CA ALA A 7 -0.68 -19.68 -9.34
C ALA A 7 -1.58 -18.51 -8.91
N ALA A 8 -1.05 -17.34 -8.62
CA ALA A 8 -1.87 -16.14 -8.35
C ALA A 8 -2.58 -15.67 -9.62
N VAL A 9 -1.89 -15.61 -10.76
CA VAL A 9 -2.50 -15.34 -12.08
C VAL A 9 -3.47 -16.45 -12.49
N ALA A 10 -3.15 -17.73 -12.22
CA ALA A 10 -4.05 -18.86 -12.51
C ALA A 10 -5.20 -18.96 -11.50
N ALA A 11 -5.03 -18.54 -10.24
CA ALA A 11 -6.14 -18.49 -9.27
C ALA A 11 -7.12 -17.36 -9.62
N ALA A 12 -6.61 -16.19 -10.06
CA ALA A 12 -7.45 -15.15 -10.63
C ALA A 12 -8.22 -15.66 -11.87
N THR A 13 -7.57 -16.49 -12.71
CA THR A 13 -8.24 -17.09 -13.90
C THR A 13 -9.20 -18.23 -13.58
N LEU A 14 -9.00 -18.96 -12.48
CA LEU A 14 -9.88 -20.08 -12.08
C LEU A 14 -11.14 -19.64 -11.33
N LEU A 15 -11.14 -18.42 -10.75
CA LEU A 15 -12.33 -17.80 -10.17
C LEU A 15 -13.24 -17.17 -11.23
N ILE A 16 -12.76 -17.07 -12.48
CA ILE A 16 -13.45 -16.41 -13.59
C ILE A 16 -14.01 -17.50 -14.52
N GLY A 17 -15.20 -17.98 -14.25
CA GLY A 17 -15.97 -18.85 -15.16
C GLY A 17 -16.51 -18.14 -16.41
N ASN A 18 -16.10 -16.90 -16.69
CA ASN A 18 -16.46 -16.12 -17.88
C ASN A 18 -15.24 -15.34 -18.37
N THR A 19 -15.20 -15.04 -19.66
CA THR A 19 -14.13 -14.23 -20.28
C THR A 19 -13.89 -12.93 -19.51
N PRO A 20 -12.65 -12.62 -19.08
CA PRO A 20 -12.37 -11.40 -18.35
C PRO A 20 -12.73 -10.20 -19.24
N VAL A 21 -13.70 -9.43 -18.82
CA VAL A 21 -13.97 -8.12 -19.39
C VAL A 21 -13.09 -7.15 -18.60
N PHE A 22 -11.99 -6.68 -19.17
CA PHE A 22 -11.26 -5.55 -18.62
C PHE A 22 -12.17 -4.34 -18.70
N ALA A 23 -12.77 -3.96 -17.58
CA ALA A 23 -13.76 -2.90 -17.53
C ALA A 23 -13.15 -1.50 -17.61
N GLY A 24 -11.83 -1.38 -17.56
CA GLY A 24 -11.07 -0.12 -17.66
C GLY A 24 -9.67 -0.24 -17.07
N ALA A 25 -8.81 0.69 -17.45
CA ALA A 25 -7.55 0.96 -16.79
C ALA A 25 -7.54 2.43 -16.39
N GLU A 26 -7.20 2.70 -15.13
CA GLU A 26 -7.05 4.06 -14.63
C GLU A 26 -5.56 4.31 -14.37
N LEU A 27 -5.05 5.41 -14.91
CA LEU A 27 -3.66 5.83 -14.74
C LEU A 27 -3.64 7.11 -13.89
N GLY A 28 -2.92 7.06 -12.78
CA GLY A 28 -2.66 8.21 -11.92
C GLY A 28 -1.17 8.53 -11.86
N VAL A 29 -0.85 9.76 -11.54
CA VAL A 29 0.52 10.18 -11.24
C VAL A 29 0.48 11.15 -10.07
N ASP A 30 1.26 10.86 -9.04
CA ASP A 30 1.43 11.72 -7.89
C ASP A 30 2.88 12.19 -7.76
N ALA A 31 3.08 13.37 -7.22
CA ALA A 31 4.38 13.86 -6.80
C ALA A 31 4.35 14.20 -5.32
N PHE A 32 5.34 13.72 -4.58
CA PHE A 32 5.50 13.96 -3.15
C PHE A 32 6.82 14.64 -2.86
N SER A 33 6.80 15.60 -1.93
CA SER A 33 8.03 16.20 -1.42
C SER A 33 8.89 15.19 -0.65
N ARG A 34 8.28 14.13 -0.14
CA ARG A 34 8.91 12.99 0.51
C ARG A 34 7.94 11.80 0.52
N HIS A 35 8.44 10.61 0.23
CA HIS A 35 7.68 9.40 0.49
C HIS A 35 7.77 9.04 1.98
N VAL A 36 6.61 8.94 2.62
CA VAL A 36 6.47 8.44 4.00
C VAL A 36 5.43 7.32 3.99
N TRP A 37 5.87 6.13 4.31
CA TRP A 37 5.04 4.94 4.35
C TRP A 37 4.94 4.43 5.78
N ARG A 38 3.74 4.34 6.32
CA ARG A 38 3.47 3.81 7.67
C ARG A 38 4.34 4.44 8.77
N GLY A 39 4.55 5.76 8.69
CA GLY A 39 5.37 6.50 9.64
C GLY A 39 6.88 6.43 9.41
N GLN A 40 7.32 5.76 8.36
CA GLN A 40 8.73 5.67 7.97
C GLN A 40 8.97 6.42 6.67
N ALA A 41 10.02 7.21 6.63
CA ALA A 41 10.41 7.91 5.41
C ALA A 41 11.53 7.17 4.70
N GLY A 42 11.37 6.95 3.39
CA GLY A 42 12.47 6.56 2.52
C GLY A 42 13.58 7.63 2.50
N PRO A 43 14.81 7.27 2.12
CA PRO A 43 15.94 8.19 2.07
C PRO A 43 15.80 9.29 1.03
N SER A 44 14.95 9.10 0.02
CA SER A 44 14.72 10.06 -1.06
C SER A 44 13.89 11.25 -0.62
N ALA A 45 14.21 12.46 -1.13
CA ALA A 45 13.46 13.67 -0.85
C ALA A 45 12.18 13.70 -1.72
N ILE A 46 12.28 13.99 -3.00
CA ILE A 46 11.14 14.14 -3.92
C ILE A 46 10.98 12.88 -4.74
N SER A 47 9.73 12.36 -4.84
CA SER A 47 9.40 11.21 -5.67
C SER A 47 8.20 11.48 -6.57
N VAL A 48 8.19 10.81 -7.73
CA VAL A 48 7.03 10.70 -8.61
C VAL A 48 6.48 9.29 -8.47
N GLN A 49 5.19 9.16 -8.26
CA GLN A 49 4.53 7.90 -7.95
C GLN A 49 3.41 7.63 -8.98
N PRO A 50 3.73 6.91 -10.07
CA PRO A 50 2.72 6.47 -11.02
C PRO A 50 1.89 5.32 -10.44
N THR A 51 0.60 5.31 -10.74
CA THR A 51 -0.34 4.23 -10.43
C THR A 51 -1.01 3.75 -11.70
N LEU A 52 -1.28 2.46 -11.79
CA LEU A 52 -2.10 1.86 -12.83
C LEU A 52 -3.05 0.87 -12.17
N ASP A 53 -4.34 1.17 -12.18
CA ASP A 53 -5.37 0.30 -11.66
C ASP A 53 -6.10 -0.40 -12.81
N LEU A 54 -6.15 -1.72 -12.73
CA LEU A 54 -6.83 -2.59 -13.65
C LEU A 54 -8.01 -3.24 -12.93
N VAL A 55 -9.24 -2.79 -13.20
CA VAL A 55 -10.43 -3.47 -12.71
C VAL A 55 -10.67 -4.69 -13.60
N THR A 56 -10.59 -5.85 -12.99
CA THR A 56 -10.59 -7.09 -13.74
C THR A 56 -11.96 -7.71 -13.86
N VAL A 57 -12.72 -7.89 -12.82
CA VAL A 57 -14.01 -8.60 -12.90
C VAL A 57 -14.89 -8.36 -11.68
N ASP A 58 -16.17 -8.14 -11.92
CA ASP A 58 -17.19 -8.28 -10.88
C ASP A 58 -17.48 -9.75 -10.63
N THR A 59 -17.34 -10.18 -9.40
CA THR A 59 -17.71 -11.51 -8.92
C THR A 59 -18.96 -11.43 -8.04
N ASN A 60 -19.51 -12.57 -7.67
CA ASN A 60 -20.66 -12.61 -6.74
C ASN A 60 -20.30 -12.23 -5.28
N ILE A 61 -19.02 -12.00 -4.98
CA ILE A 61 -18.54 -11.58 -3.65
C ILE A 61 -17.90 -10.18 -3.67
N GLY A 62 -17.85 -9.51 -4.82
CA GLY A 62 -17.25 -8.18 -5.01
C GLY A 62 -16.29 -8.14 -6.19
N ALA A 63 -15.70 -6.99 -6.44
CA ALA A 63 -14.75 -6.80 -7.54
C ALA A 63 -13.36 -7.37 -7.22
N THR A 64 -12.71 -7.91 -8.26
CA THR A 64 -11.29 -8.25 -8.22
C THR A 64 -10.52 -7.20 -9.01
N SER A 65 -9.44 -6.67 -8.48
CA SER A 65 -8.58 -5.69 -9.16
C SER A 65 -7.10 -6.03 -9.03
N VAL A 66 -6.32 -5.50 -9.98
CA VAL A 66 -4.86 -5.51 -9.92
C VAL A 66 -4.40 -4.06 -9.99
N GLY A 67 -3.67 -3.62 -9.00
CA GLY A 67 -3.01 -2.32 -8.97
C GLY A 67 -1.50 -2.48 -9.17
N ILE A 68 -0.90 -1.55 -9.88
CA ILE A 68 0.55 -1.40 -9.99
C ILE A 68 0.88 0.01 -9.52
N TRP A 69 1.78 0.11 -8.60
CA TRP A 69 2.26 1.38 -8.08
C TRP A 69 3.79 1.42 -8.19
N GLY A 70 4.34 2.60 -8.30
CA GLY A 70 5.78 2.78 -8.28
C GLY A 70 6.18 4.04 -7.53
N GLN A 71 7.34 4.00 -6.90
CA GLN A 71 8.03 5.16 -6.38
C GLN A 71 9.32 5.37 -7.18
N ILE A 72 9.41 6.51 -7.86
CA ILE A 72 10.58 6.91 -8.65
C ILE A 72 11.15 8.17 -8.03
N PRO A 73 12.25 8.09 -7.27
CA PRO A 73 12.88 9.26 -6.68
C PRO A 73 13.52 10.13 -7.77
N ILE A 74 13.47 11.46 -7.60
CA ILE A 74 14.17 12.39 -8.50
C ILE A 74 15.67 12.34 -8.25
N THR A 75 16.06 12.05 -6.99
CA THR A 75 17.46 11.88 -6.59
C THR A 75 17.58 10.70 -5.64
N GLY A 76 18.58 9.86 -5.84
CA GLY A 76 18.77 8.63 -5.07
C GLY A 76 18.41 7.38 -5.88
N ASP A 77 18.56 6.23 -5.28
CA ASP A 77 18.45 4.91 -5.95
C ASP A 77 17.29 4.04 -5.39
N ASP A 78 16.40 4.60 -4.54
CA ASP A 78 15.36 3.83 -3.86
C ASP A 78 14.08 3.74 -4.70
N THR A 79 14.18 3.13 -5.86
CA THR A 79 13.00 2.85 -6.69
C THR A 79 12.28 1.63 -6.15
N GLU A 80 10.96 1.76 -6.01
CA GLU A 80 10.07 0.69 -5.55
C GLU A 80 8.95 0.47 -6.55
N TYR A 81 8.54 -0.77 -6.72
CA TYR A 81 7.39 -1.14 -7.52
C TYR A 81 6.54 -2.17 -6.77
N ASP A 82 5.25 -1.87 -6.64
CA ASP A 82 4.30 -2.75 -5.98
C ASP A 82 3.28 -3.28 -6.96
N ILE A 83 2.96 -4.56 -6.80
CA ILE A 83 1.85 -5.18 -7.51
C ILE A 83 0.88 -5.71 -6.46
N THR A 84 -0.33 -5.16 -6.45
CA THR A 84 -1.39 -5.55 -5.53
C THR A 84 -2.51 -6.27 -6.27
N LEU A 85 -2.85 -7.47 -5.80
CA LEU A 85 -4.11 -8.14 -6.13
C LEU A 85 -5.09 -7.88 -4.99
N SER A 86 -6.24 -7.30 -5.30
CA SER A 86 -7.30 -7.02 -4.33
C SER A 86 -8.57 -7.77 -4.70
N GLN A 87 -9.23 -8.35 -3.69
CA GLN A 87 -10.57 -8.93 -3.79
C GLN A 87 -11.49 -8.24 -2.79
N GLU A 88 -12.48 -7.54 -3.28
CA GLU A 88 -13.57 -7.02 -2.45
C GLU A 88 -14.46 -8.14 -1.92
N ILE A 89 -14.93 -7.99 -0.69
CA ILE A 89 -15.85 -8.90 -0.01
C ILE A 89 -17.16 -8.14 0.24
N ASN A 90 -17.91 -7.89 -0.83
CA ASN A 90 -19.13 -7.09 -0.82
C ASN A 90 -18.91 -5.76 -0.03
N ASP A 91 -19.83 -5.42 0.88
CA ASP A 91 -19.74 -4.21 1.71
C ASP A 91 -18.87 -4.35 2.96
N TYR A 92 -18.17 -5.49 3.13
CA TYR A 92 -17.38 -5.77 4.35
C TYR A 92 -15.94 -5.28 4.28
N GLY A 93 -15.41 -5.06 3.08
CA GLY A 93 -14.03 -4.65 2.87
C GLY A 93 -13.32 -5.45 1.79
N SER A 94 -11.99 -5.56 1.88
CA SER A 94 -11.17 -6.27 0.90
C SER A 94 -10.09 -7.12 1.56
N VAL A 95 -9.64 -8.13 0.80
CA VAL A 95 -8.41 -8.88 1.07
C VAL A 95 -7.42 -8.55 -0.03
N ASN A 96 -6.19 -8.21 0.35
CA ASN A 96 -5.15 -7.75 -0.54
C ASN A 96 -3.92 -8.64 -0.43
N ILE A 97 -3.25 -8.87 -1.55
CA ILE A 97 -1.92 -9.48 -1.59
C ILE A 97 -1.03 -8.53 -2.36
N THR A 98 -0.04 -7.94 -1.70
CA THR A 98 0.90 -7.00 -2.31
C THR A 98 2.29 -7.61 -2.37
N SER A 99 2.92 -7.50 -3.53
CA SER A 99 4.32 -7.80 -3.76
C SER A 99 5.08 -6.49 -3.87
N TYR A 100 5.95 -6.22 -2.93
CA TYR A 100 6.88 -5.09 -2.92
C TYR A 100 8.17 -5.54 -3.60
N TYR A 101 8.66 -4.74 -4.53
CA TYR A 101 9.90 -5.00 -5.26
C TYR A 101 10.77 -3.75 -5.21
N TYR A 102 11.96 -3.89 -4.67
CA TYR A 102 12.91 -2.77 -4.50
C TYR A 102 14.10 -2.88 -5.44
N ASP A 103 14.69 -4.07 -5.59
CA ASP A 103 15.97 -4.29 -6.25
C ASP A 103 16.12 -5.74 -6.71
N GLY A 104 17.06 -5.99 -7.61
CA GLY A 104 17.44 -7.32 -8.06
C GLY A 104 16.70 -7.81 -9.31
N PRO A 105 16.87 -9.08 -9.69
CA PRO A 105 16.15 -9.65 -10.82
C PRO A 105 14.67 -9.87 -10.51
N PHE A 106 13.79 -9.19 -11.21
CA PHE A 106 12.33 -9.19 -10.97
C PHE A 106 11.69 -10.60 -10.88
N LEU A 107 12.27 -11.60 -11.53
CA LEU A 107 11.74 -12.97 -11.51
C LEU A 107 12.32 -13.85 -10.39
N GLU A 108 13.19 -13.31 -9.55
CA GLU A 108 13.77 -14.02 -8.41
C GLU A 108 12.95 -13.79 -7.14
N SER A 109 12.88 -14.82 -6.30
CA SER A 109 12.05 -14.80 -5.10
C SER A 109 12.50 -13.82 -4.03
N ASP A 110 13.81 -13.70 -3.92
CA ASP A 110 14.46 -12.97 -2.84
C ASP A 110 14.43 -11.45 -3.10
N SER A 111 13.92 -11.06 -4.28
CA SER A 111 13.71 -9.66 -4.68
C SER A 111 12.31 -9.12 -4.30
N HIS A 112 11.47 -9.93 -3.66
CA HIS A 112 10.09 -9.56 -3.36
C HIS A 112 9.72 -9.81 -1.91
N ASP A 113 9.18 -8.78 -1.26
CA ASP A 113 8.48 -8.90 0.01
C ASP A 113 6.97 -9.04 -0.26
N ILE A 114 6.32 -10.02 0.37
CA ILE A 114 4.89 -10.29 0.15
C ILE A 114 4.11 -9.99 1.42
N GLU A 115 3.15 -9.10 1.32
CA GLU A 115 2.19 -8.79 2.37
C GLU A 115 0.80 -9.34 2.03
N VAL A 116 0.12 -9.86 3.04
CA VAL A 116 -1.32 -10.12 3.01
C VAL A 116 -2.01 -9.11 3.90
N GLY A 117 -2.97 -8.38 3.35
CA GLY A 117 -3.70 -7.33 4.03
C GLY A 117 -5.20 -7.57 4.03
N VAL A 118 -5.87 -7.02 5.03
CA VAL A 118 -7.33 -6.90 5.11
C VAL A 118 -7.67 -5.45 5.37
N ALA A 119 -8.59 -4.89 4.59
CA ALA A 119 -9.09 -3.53 4.77
C ALA A 119 -10.61 -3.52 4.86
N GLY A 120 -11.16 -2.56 5.58
CA GLY A 120 -12.61 -2.37 5.68
C GLY A 120 -12.96 -1.09 6.42
N SER A 121 -14.26 -0.74 6.44
CA SER A 121 -14.75 0.44 7.15
C SER A 121 -15.97 0.09 7.99
N VAL A 122 -15.98 0.56 9.23
CA VAL A 122 -17.11 0.39 10.16
C VAL A 122 -17.43 1.70 10.86
N GLY A 123 -18.63 2.20 10.64
CA GLY A 123 -19.10 3.45 11.27
C GLY A 123 -18.29 4.69 10.90
N GLY A 124 -17.69 4.70 9.70
CA GLY A 124 -16.83 5.78 9.21
C GLY A 124 -15.39 5.71 9.70
N VAL A 125 -15.03 4.65 10.43
CA VAL A 125 -13.65 4.35 10.80
C VAL A 125 -13.10 3.31 9.82
N ASP A 126 -12.03 3.63 9.13
CA ASP A 126 -11.31 2.72 8.26
C ASP A 126 -10.34 1.89 9.09
N LEU A 127 -10.22 0.62 8.74
CA LEU A 127 -9.28 -0.33 9.37
C LEU A 127 -8.46 -0.99 8.28
N PHE A 128 -7.16 -1.06 8.49
CA PHE A 128 -6.24 -1.91 7.74
C PHE A 128 -5.42 -2.78 8.69
N VAL A 129 -5.22 -4.03 8.32
CA VAL A 129 -4.29 -4.96 8.98
C VAL A 129 -3.49 -5.65 7.91
N GLY A 130 -2.17 -5.51 7.94
CA GLY A 130 -1.23 -6.16 7.03
C GLY A 130 -0.21 -7.02 7.77
N ARG A 131 0.21 -8.11 7.13
CA ARG A 131 1.28 -8.97 7.64
C ARG A 131 2.16 -9.45 6.49
N PHE A 132 3.46 -9.26 6.62
CA PHE A 132 4.42 -9.84 5.70
C PHE A 132 4.51 -11.36 5.90
N VAL A 133 4.33 -12.10 4.82
CA VAL A 133 4.37 -13.58 4.79
C VAL A 133 5.62 -14.11 4.09
N SER A 134 6.34 -13.24 3.37
CA SER A 134 7.61 -13.51 2.71
C SER A 134 8.45 -12.23 2.66
N GLY A 135 9.76 -12.37 2.65
CA GLY A 135 10.74 -11.29 2.66
C GLY A 135 11.81 -11.55 3.72
N ASP A 136 13.07 -11.45 3.38
CA ASP A 136 14.16 -11.86 4.29
C ASP A 136 14.26 -10.95 5.53
N ALA A 137 13.98 -9.65 5.37
CA ALA A 137 14.11 -8.65 6.43
C ALA A 137 12.80 -8.34 7.16
N VAL A 138 11.63 -8.60 6.54
CA VAL A 138 10.31 -8.14 7.02
C VAL A 138 9.32 -9.27 7.30
N LYS A 139 9.73 -10.51 7.09
CA LYS A 139 8.84 -11.65 7.30
C LYS A 139 8.32 -11.70 8.73
N ASP A 140 7.01 -11.88 8.83
CA ASP A 140 6.23 -11.90 10.07
C ASP A 140 5.93 -10.51 10.67
N ASP A 141 6.45 -9.42 10.11
CA ASP A 141 6.10 -8.06 10.55
C ASP A 141 4.63 -7.78 10.30
N THR A 142 4.00 -7.14 11.28
CA THR A 142 2.57 -6.84 11.27
C THR A 142 2.34 -5.34 11.44
N TYR A 143 1.38 -4.79 10.69
CA TYR A 143 0.96 -3.41 10.80
C TYR A 143 -0.56 -3.31 10.89
N ILE A 144 -1.06 -2.41 11.74
CA ILE A 144 -2.48 -2.09 11.88
C ILE A 144 -2.64 -0.59 11.79
N GLU A 145 -3.63 -0.12 11.03
CA GLU A 145 -3.96 1.30 10.93
C GLU A 145 -5.46 1.53 11.08
N LEU A 146 -5.81 2.61 11.76
CA LEU A 146 -7.14 3.17 11.80
C LEU A 146 -7.13 4.54 11.13
N GLY A 147 -8.11 4.78 10.26
CA GLY A 147 -8.37 6.04 9.59
C GLY A 147 -9.72 6.62 9.95
N TYR A 148 -9.85 7.94 9.90
CA TYR A 148 -11.12 8.64 10.08
C TYR A 148 -11.13 9.96 9.32
N GLU A 149 -12.18 10.21 8.55
CA GLU A 149 -12.38 11.50 7.89
C GLU A 149 -13.22 12.43 8.77
N LEU A 150 -12.70 13.64 9.02
CA LEU A 150 -13.37 14.68 9.77
C LEU A 150 -13.29 16.02 9.03
N ASP A 151 -14.39 16.53 8.54
CA ASP A 151 -14.51 17.86 7.90
C ASP A 151 -13.46 18.10 6.78
N GLY A 152 -13.17 17.07 5.98
CA GLY A 152 -12.20 17.13 4.89
C GLY A 152 -10.74 16.92 5.30
N TYR A 153 -10.51 16.59 6.58
CA TYR A 153 -9.21 16.12 7.07
C TYR A 153 -9.23 14.61 7.24
N ASN A 154 -8.20 13.94 6.75
CA ASN A 154 -8.00 12.53 7.02
C ASN A 154 -7.04 12.37 8.21
N LEU A 155 -7.53 11.73 9.26
CA LEU A 155 -6.78 11.40 10.46
C LEU A 155 -6.40 9.92 10.39
N HIS A 156 -5.17 9.57 10.79
CA HIS A 156 -4.78 8.17 10.90
C HIS A 156 -3.90 7.91 12.11
N VAL A 157 -3.95 6.69 12.58
CA VAL A 157 -3.08 6.16 13.62
C VAL A 157 -2.72 4.73 13.29
N GLY A 158 -1.43 4.41 13.31
CA GLY A 158 -0.91 3.10 12.96
C GLY A 158 0.11 2.58 13.97
N ALA A 159 0.10 1.28 14.15
CA ALA A 159 1.02 0.57 15.02
C ALA A 159 1.55 -0.69 14.31
N GLY A 160 2.77 -1.08 14.59
CA GLY A 160 3.40 -2.25 14.00
C GLY A 160 4.52 -2.81 14.85
N ASP A 161 5.06 -3.95 14.43
CA ASP A 161 6.23 -4.62 15.02
C ASP A 161 7.34 -4.79 13.97
N GLY A 162 8.40 -5.47 14.33
CA GLY A 162 9.51 -5.78 13.43
C GLY A 162 10.14 -4.55 12.79
N GLY A 163 10.25 -4.52 11.48
CA GLY A 163 10.84 -3.42 10.71
C GLY A 163 10.11 -2.08 10.84
N TYR A 164 8.91 -2.04 11.43
CA TYR A 164 8.21 -0.79 11.73
C TYR A 164 8.72 -0.08 12.97
N THR A 165 9.46 -0.75 13.85
CA THR A 165 9.88 -0.23 15.16
C THR A 165 11.40 -0.08 15.25
N ALA A 166 11.85 0.85 16.09
CA ALA A 166 13.27 1.13 16.26
C ALA A 166 14.02 -0.03 16.96
N ASP A 167 13.32 -0.80 17.80
CA ASP A 167 13.88 -1.95 18.51
C ASP A 167 13.75 -3.29 17.74
N GLY A 168 12.89 -3.32 16.71
CA GLY A 168 12.67 -4.49 15.86
C GLY A 168 11.81 -5.60 16.48
N ASP A 169 11.38 -5.48 17.72
CA ASP A 169 10.80 -6.60 18.47
C ASP A 169 9.37 -6.35 18.97
N SER A 170 9.08 -5.15 19.47
CA SER A 170 7.83 -4.87 20.18
C SER A 170 6.80 -4.17 19.29
N PHE A 171 5.52 -4.47 19.51
CA PHE A 171 4.44 -3.78 18.83
C PHE A 171 4.27 -2.36 19.37
N GLN A 172 4.55 -1.34 18.54
CA GLN A 172 4.60 0.06 18.94
C GLN A 172 3.67 0.93 18.07
N LEU A 173 3.30 2.09 18.61
CA LEU A 173 2.67 3.17 17.85
C LEU A 173 3.73 3.84 16.98
N VAL A 174 3.62 3.72 15.65
CA VAL A 174 4.66 4.15 14.71
C VAL A 174 4.17 5.22 13.72
N ASN A 175 2.87 5.47 13.67
CA ASN A 175 2.29 6.37 12.68
C ASN A 175 1.10 7.12 13.27
N VAL A 176 1.19 8.44 13.36
CA VAL A 176 0.07 9.32 13.70
C VAL A 176 0.09 10.49 12.74
N GLY A 177 -1.01 10.74 12.04
CA GLY A 177 -0.99 11.80 11.07
C GLY A 177 -2.34 12.43 10.77
N VAL A 178 -2.25 13.57 10.12
CA VAL A 178 -3.36 14.29 9.54
C VAL A 178 -2.99 14.73 8.13
N SER A 179 -3.91 14.57 7.20
CA SER A 179 -3.75 15.04 5.83
C SER A 179 -4.99 15.80 5.34
N VAL A 180 -4.76 16.65 4.36
CA VAL A 180 -5.80 17.38 3.65
C VAL A 180 -5.45 17.40 2.17
N ALA A 181 -6.48 17.31 1.32
CA ALA A 181 -6.34 17.45 -0.12
C ALA A 181 -7.36 18.46 -0.66
N THR A 182 -7.00 19.14 -1.73
CA THR A 182 -7.88 20.05 -2.46
C THR A 182 -8.46 19.37 -3.70
N GLU A 183 -9.59 19.83 -4.19
CA GLU A 183 -10.17 19.36 -5.47
C GLU A 183 -9.22 19.53 -6.67
N SER A 184 -8.29 20.46 -6.59
CA SER A 184 -7.26 20.66 -7.62
C SER A 184 -6.07 19.70 -7.49
N GLY A 185 -6.11 18.74 -6.57
CA GLY A 185 -5.11 17.69 -6.38
C GLY A 185 -3.88 18.11 -5.57
N TYR A 186 -3.85 19.29 -4.93
CA TYR A 186 -2.79 19.60 -3.97
C TYR A 186 -3.10 19.00 -2.62
N GLY A 187 -2.10 18.41 -1.97
CA GLY A 187 -2.22 17.82 -0.64
C GLY A 187 -1.12 18.29 0.30
N ALA A 188 -1.41 18.19 1.59
CA ALA A 188 -0.43 18.35 2.65
C ALA A 188 -0.72 17.37 3.77
N SER A 189 0.33 16.79 4.34
CA SER A 189 0.24 15.85 5.45
C SER A 189 1.26 16.19 6.53
N PHE A 190 0.84 16.11 7.78
CA PHE A 190 1.75 16.05 8.91
C PHE A 190 1.68 14.65 9.50
N ILE A 191 2.83 13.99 9.58
CA ILE A 191 2.96 12.61 10.07
C ILE A 191 4.00 12.63 11.18
N TYR A 192 3.73 11.95 12.28
CA TYR A 192 4.65 11.78 13.38
C TYR A 192 4.81 10.28 13.68
N ASN A 193 6.05 9.84 13.74
CA ASN A 193 6.38 8.51 14.25
C ASN A 193 6.76 8.62 15.72
N PRO A 194 5.91 8.16 16.66
CA PRO A 194 6.17 8.26 18.10
C PRO A 194 7.33 7.39 18.57
N ASP A 195 7.57 6.25 17.93
CA ASP A 195 8.63 5.32 18.31
C ASP A 195 10.03 5.89 18.01
N SER A 196 10.21 6.47 16.82
CA SER A 196 11.46 7.14 16.43
C SER A 196 11.51 8.64 16.79
N GLU A 197 10.44 9.20 17.38
CA GLU A 197 10.27 10.60 17.68
C GLU A 197 10.45 11.55 16.46
N THR A 198 10.09 11.05 15.27
CA THR A 198 10.39 11.75 14.01
C THR A 198 9.13 12.36 13.40
N PRO A 199 9.07 13.69 13.20
CA PRO A 199 8.01 14.36 12.47
C PRO A 199 8.35 14.47 10.97
N TYR A 200 7.30 14.39 10.13
CA TYR A 200 7.38 14.64 8.69
C TYR A 200 6.31 15.63 8.27
N LEU A 201 6.67 16.56 7.40
CA LEU A 201 5.75 17.40 6.65
C LEU A 201 5.88 17.03 5.17
N VAL A 202 4.77 16.60 4.58
CA VAL A 202 4.72 16.15 3.19
C VAL A 202 3.77 17.05 2.41
N VAL A 203 4.19 17.47 1.23
CA VAL A 203 3.35 18.18 0.26
C VAL A 203 3.24 17.31 -0.98
N SER A 204 2.06 17.22 -1.54
CA SER A 204 1.79 16.39 -2.71
C SER A 204 1.01 17.12 -3.80
N LYS A 205 1.08 16.55 -5.01
CA LYS A 205 0.27 16.94 -6.16
C LYS A 205 -0.12 15.71 -6.95
N SER A 206 -1.42 15.55 -7.17
CA SER A 206 -2.04 14.49 -7.96
C SER A 206 -2.55 15.04 -9.31
N TRP A 207 -2.46 14.24 -10.39
CA TRP A 207 -2.95 14.54 -11.74
C TRP A 207 -3.85 13.44 -12.29
#